data_427ba7e6f968f139cc581d946469c1e2
#
_entry.id   427ba7e6f968f139cc581d946469c1e2
#
_cell.length_a   1.000
_cell.length_b   1.000
_cell.length_c   1.000
_cell.angle_alpha   90.00
_cell.angle_beta   90.00
_cell.angle_gamma   90.00
#
_symmetry.space_group_name_H-M   'P 1'
#
loop_
_entity.id
_entity.type
_entity.pdbx_description
1 polymer ?
#
loop_
_entity_poly.entity_id
_entity_poly.type
_entity_poly.pdbx_seq_one_letter_code
_entity_poly.pdbx_strand_id
1 'polypeptide(L)'
;GSPARGIAVAAQSVIRAIATVVDQAVKEDMQGSFSGVGIEFNIIKDSLVVVSPISGGPSERLGILSGDRIVEVDGEKTEHMTLDEILHRLRGEIGSPVKLSVLRKGHSQALQFVLHREQIQVESVVIYELGSEGKSVKYARIKNFQIETSQELKNKLGDLKNTEGLILDLRNNPGGLLEEAVKVSDLFLEWKKRIVSTKSSLESTTHYSKQLFANENYLTIPIIVLINHGSASASEIVAAALQQNERAIV
;
A
#
# COMPACT_ATOMS: atom_id res chain seq x y z
N GLY A 1 -27.25 -18.94 37.33
CA GLY A 1 -26.15 -19.04 36.36
C GLY A 1 -24.86 -18.54 36.94
N SER A 2 -23.79 -19.32 36.87
CA SER A 2 -22.50 -18.99 37.48
C SER A 2 -21.89 -17.73 36.82
N PRO A 3 -21.33 -16.76 37.58
CA PRO A 3 -20.68 -15.56 37.03
C PRO A 3 -19.54 -15.87 36.07
N ALA A 4 -18.89 -17.03 36.18
CA ALA A 4 -17.84 -17.48 35.28
C ALA A 4 -18.34 -17.72 33.82
N ARG A 5 -19.60 -18.09 33.61
CA ARG A 5 -20.17 -18.23 32.24
C ARG A 5 -20.36 -16.87 31.57
N GLY A 6 -20.77 -15.85 32.32
CA GLY A 6 -20.93 -14.50 31.76
C GLY A 6 -19.61 -13.88 31.31
N ILE A 7 -18.55 -14.07 32.07
CA ILE A 7 -17.19 -13.58 31.74
C ILE A 7 -16.63 -14.30 30.52
N ALA A 8 -16.84 -15.62 30.40
CA ALA A 8 -16.37 -16.38 29.24
C ALA A 8 -17.07 -15.97 27.93
N VAL A 9 -18.39 -15.71 27.98
CA VAL A 9 -19.15 -15.25 26.81
C VAL A 9 -18.73 -13.83 26.41
N ALA A 10 -18.53 -12.93 27.37
CA ALA A 10 -18.04 -11.58 27.10
C ALA A 10 -16.62 -11.60 26.50
N ALA A 11 -15.72 -12.43 27.04
CA ALA A 11 -14.38 -12.59 26.50
C ALA A 11 -14.38 -13.14 25.06
N GLN A 12 -15.21 -14.14 24.75
CA GLN A 12 -15.37 -14.67 23.40
C GLN A 12 -15.95 -13.63 22.42
N SER A 13 -16.86 -12.77 22.86
CA SER A 13 -17.41 -11.69 22.02
C SER A 13 -16.34 -10.65 21.71
N VAL A 14 -15.53 -10.27 22.69
CA VAL A 14 -14.41 -9.34 22.50
C VAL A 14 -13.34 -9.93 21.57
N ILE A 15 -12.96 -11.19 21.77
CA ILE A 15 -11.99 -11.88 20.89
C ILE A 15 -12.51 -11.95 19.46
N ARG A 16 -13.80 -12.24 19.26
CA ARG A 16 -14.41 -12.23 17.91
C ARG A 16 -14.41 -10.84 17.29
N ALA A 17 -14.75 -9.80 18.04
CA ALA A 17 -14.74 -8.43 17.57
C ALA A 17 -13.32 -8.00 17.16
N ILE A 18 -12.32 -8.28 17.99
CA ILE A 18 -10.90 -8.00 17.69
C ILE A 18 -10.47 -8.78 16.43
N ALA A 19 -10.78 -10.07 16.33
CA ALA A 19 -10.45 -10.88 15.17
C ALA A 19 -11.08 -10.34 13.89
N THR A 20 -12.33 -9.86 13.94
CA THR A 20 -13.02 -9.27 12.79
C THR A 20 -12.38 -7.96 12.35
N VAL A 21 -12.02 -7.10 13.31
CA VAL A 21 -11.35 -5.81 13.02
C VAL A 21 -9.96 -6.03 12.44
N VAL A 22 -9.20 -6.95 13.00
CA VAL A 22 -7.86 -7.31 12.49
C VAL A 22 -7.97 -7.93 11.08
N ASP A 23 -8.94 -8.83 10.86
CA ASP A 23 -9.16 -9.46 9.55
C ASP A 23 -9.56 -8.44 8.48
N GLN A 24 -10.35 -7.43 8.86
CA GLN A 24 -10.74 -6.36 7.94
C GLN A 24 -9.59 -5.41 7.62
N ALA A 25 -8.81 -5.00 8.62
CA ALA A 25 -7.63 -4.17 8.42
C ALA A 25 -6.58 -4.88 7.54
N VAL A 26 -6.34 -6.17 7.77
CA VAL A 26 -5.44 -6.98 6.95
C VAL A 26 -5.98 -7.13 5.51
N LYS A 27 -7.28 -7.32 5.34
CA LYS A 27 -7.90 -7.37 4.01
C LYS A 27 -7.79 -6.04 3.27
N GLU A 28 -8.05 -4.92 3.92
CA GLU A 28 -7.90 -3.58 3.33
C GLU A 28 -6.46 -3.32 2.89
N ASP A 29 -5.48 -3.68 3.73
CA ASP A 29 -4.05 -3.53 3.42
C ASP A 29 -3.64 -4.44 2.23
N MET A 30 -4.15 -5.67 2.18
CA MET A 30 -3.93 -6.57 1.05
C MET A 30 -4.67 -6.15 -0.22
N GLN A 31 -5.83 -5.52 -0.10
CA GLN A 31 -6.61 -5.01 -1.24
C GLN A 31 -6.01 -3.71 -1.82
N GLY A 32 -5.10 -3.06 -1.08
CA GLY A 32 -4.53 -1.78 -1.49
C GLY A 32 -5.57 -0.66 -1.56
N SER A 33 -6.63 -0.80 -0.78
CA SER A 33 -7.70 0.19 -0.73
C SER A 33 -8.41 0.14 0.62
N PHE A 34 -8.87 1.29 1.06
CA PHE A 34 -9.68 1.41 2.27
C PHE A 34 -10.85 2.36 2.05
N SER A 35 -11.90 2.22 2.84
CA SER A 35 -13.00 3.17 2.83
C SER A 35 -12.73 4.32 3.80
N GLY A 36 -12.72 5.55 3.30
CA GLY A 36 -12.43 6.72 4.11
C GLY A 36 -12.47 8.04 3.36
N VAL A 37 -11.86 9.05 3.94
CA VAL A 37 -11.88 10.43 3.42
C VAL A 37 -10.69 10.78 2.51
N GLY A 38 -9.72 9.88 2.34
CA GLY A 38 -8.58 10.11 1.45
C GLY A 38 -7.61 11.20 1.93
N ILE A 39 -7.12 11.08 3.16
CA ILE A 39 -6.14 12.00 3.76
C ILE A 39 -4.95 11.20 4.28
N GLU A 40 -3.75 11.60 3.90
CA GLU A 40 -2.51 11.25 4.59
C GLU A 40 -2.24 12.29 5.68
N PHE A 41 -1.99 11.86 6.91
CA PHE A 41 -1.82 12.76 8.04
C PHE A 41 -0.76 12.29 9.03
N ASN A 42 -0.29 13.22 9.87
CA ASN A 42 0.56 12.95 11.02
C ASN A 42 -0.03 13.60 12.27
N ILE A 43 0.26 13.02 13.43
CA ILE A 43 -0.02 13.65 14.73
C ILE A 43 1.25 14.38 15.17
N ILE A 44 1.19 15.70 15.21
CA ILE A 44 2.31 16.57 15.60
C ILE A 44 1.88 17.41 16.79
N LYS A 45 2.49 17.20 17.96
CA LYS A 45 2.15 17.91 19.21
C LYS A 45 0.64 17.91 19.47
N ASP A 46 0.07 16.72 19.56
CA ASP A 46 -1.37 16.45 19.77
C ASP A 46 -2.31 17.08 18.73
N SER A 47 -1.78 17.46 17.58
CA SER A 47 -2.55 18.01 16.47
C SER A 47 -2.55 17.07 15.28
N LEU A 48 -3.70 16.80 14.74
CA LEU A 48 -3.89 16.04 13.51
C LEU A 48 -3.61 16.95 12.32
N VAL A 49 -2.46 16.78 11.67
CA VAL A 49 -1.99 17.62 10.58
C VAL A 49 -2.04 16.87 9.27
N VAL A 50 -2.69 17.42 8.27
CA VAL A 50 -2.75 16.88 6.90
C VAL A 50 -1.36 16.99 6.26
N VAL A 51 -0.79 15.86 5.87
CA VAL A 51 0.43 15.79 5.04
C VAL A 51 0.05 16.09 3.60
N SER A 52 -0.89 15.30 3.05
CA SER A 52 -1.47 15.52 1.73
C SER A 52 -2.87 14.89 1.63
N PRO A 53 -3.81 15.49 0.90
CA PRO A 53 -4.97 14.75 0.43
C PRO A 53 -4.51 13.73 -0.63
N ILE A 54 -5.18 12.57 -0.66
CA ILE A 54 -4.93 11.54 -1.68
C ILE A 54 -5.55 11.98 -2.99
N SER A 55 -4.77 11.90 -4.06
CA SER A 55 -5.19 12.38 -5.38
C SER A 55 -6.42 11.63 -5.89
N GLY A 56 -7.38 12.38 -6.45
CA GLY A 56 -8.68 11.88 -6.87
C GLY A 56 -9.65 11.57 -5.72
N GLY A 57 -9.22 11.70 -4.47
CA GLY A 57 -10.03 11.40 -3.29
C GLY A 57 -11.02 12.53 -2.90
N PRO A 58 -11.97 12.24 -2.00
CA PRO A 58 -12.99 13.21 -1.59
C PRO A 58 -12.39 14.45 -0.91
N SER A 59 -11.30 14.31 -0.17
CA SER A 59 -10.64 15.42 0.52
C SER A 59 -9.99 16.39 -0.45
N GLU A 60 -9.33 15.91 -1.50
CA GLU A 60 -8.75 16.76 -2.53
C GLU A 60 -9.84 17.55 -3.27
N ARG A 61 -10.91 16.87 -3.69
CA ARG A 61 -12.02 17.48 -4.41
C ARG A 61 -12.74 18.59 -3.62
N LEU A 62 -12.77 18.46 -2.30
CA LEU A 62 -13.37 19.49 -1.42
C LEU A 62 -12.36 20.55 -0.99
N GLY A 63 -11.10 20.47 -1.43
CA GLY A 63 -10.10 21.51 -1.20
C GLY A 63 -9.45 21.47 0.18
N ILE A 64 -9.33 20.30 0.80
CA ILE A 64 -8.43 20.08 1.94
C ILE A 64 -7.00 20.17 1.41
N LEU A 65 -6.12 20.84 2.15
CA LEU A 65 -4.76 21.16 1.73
C LEU A 65 -3.72 20.61 2.71
N SER A 66 -2.50 20.39 2.21
CA SER A 66 -1.34 20.10 3.06
C SER A 66 -1.13 21.23 4.08
N GLY A 67 -0.86 20.84 5.33
CA GLY A 67 -0.70 21.75 6.46
C GLY A 67 -2.00 22.16 7.16
N ASP A 68 -3.16 21.72 6.66
CA ASP A 68 -4.43 21.86 7.38
C ASP A 68 -4.38 21.08 8.70
N ARG A 69 -4.97 21.64 9.75
CA ARG A 69 -5.08 21.00 11.05
C ARG A 69 -6.54 20.61 11.30
N ILE A 70 -6.82 19.32 11.32
CA ILE A 70 -8.15 18.82 11.66
C ILE A 70 -8.30 18.87 13.17
N VAL A 71 -9.19 19.69 13.65
CA VAL A 71 -9.41 19.92 15.09
C VAL A 71 -10.64 19.22 15.64
N GLU A 72 -11.58 18.86 14.75
CA GLU A 72 -12.76 18.05 15.12
C GLU A 72 -13.14 17.10 14.00
N VAL A 73 -13.63 15.95 14.39
CA VAL A 73 -14.29 14.96 13.51
C VAL A 73 -15.67 14.66 14.10
N ASP A 74 -16.73 14.90 13.32
CA ASP A 74 -18.14 14.76 13.75
C ASP A 74 -18.47 15.48 15.07
N GLY A 75 -17.85 16.67 15.29
CA GLY A 75 -18.03 17.50 16.48
C GLY A 75 -17.21 17.09 17.69
N GLU A 76 -16.43 16.03 17.61
CA GLU A 76 -15.50 15.64 18.66
C GLU A 76 -14.08 16.12 18.37
N LYS A 77 -13.44 16.72 19.37
CA LYS A 77 -12.08 17.25 19.27
C LYS A 77 -11.06 16.14 19.05
N THR A 78 -10.15 16.37 18.10
CA THR A 78 -9.06 15.42 17.79
C THR A 78 -7.88 15.49 18.75
N GLU A 79 -7.84 16.49 19.62
CA GLU A 79 -6.81 16.65 20.64
C GLU A 79 -6.82 15.46 21.62
N HIS A 80 -5.67 14.85 21.87
CA HIS A 80 -5.48 13.64 22.68
C HIS A 80 -6.09 12.34 22.16
N MET A 81 -6.66 12.32 20.95
CA MET A 81 -7.08 11.08 20.31
C MET A 81 -5.86 10.24 19.91
N THR A 82 -5.95 8.95 20.12
CA THR A 82 -5.00 7.99 19.57
C THR A 82 -5.12 7.86 18.06
N LEU A 83 -4.08 7.35 17.41
CA LEU A 83 -4.11 7.08 15.96
C LEU A 83 -5.29 6.19 15.58
N ASP A 84 -5.55 5.14 16.35
CA ASP A 84 -6.64 4.19 16.08
C ASP A 84 -8.02 4.86 16.18
N GLU A 85 -8.24 5.72 17.17
CA GLU A 85 -9.49 6.49 17.30
C GLU A 85 -9.71 7.42 16.11
N ILE A 86 -8.66 8.10 15.65
CA ILE A 86 -8.70 8.97 14.47
C ILE A 86 -9.02 8.15 13.22
N LEU A 87 -8.30 7.04 13.00
CA LEU A 87 -8.53 6.17 11.85
C LEU A 87 -9.95 5.60 11.84
N HIS A 88 -10.46 5.17 13.01
CA HIS A 88 -11.82 4.64 13.13
C HIS A 88 -12.89 5.69 12.76
N ARG A 89 -12.65 6.97 13.06
CA ARG A 89 -13.59 8.06 12.74
C ARG A 89 -13.51 8.51 11.28
N LEU A 90 -12.31 8.54 10.71
CA LEU A 90 -12.10 8.96 9.31
C LEU A 90 -12.49 7.85 8.31
N ARG A 91 -12.41 6.58 8.73
CA ARG A 91 -12.89 5.40 8.00
C ARG A 91 -14.36 5.14 8.28
N GLY A 92 -14.98 4.23 7.54
CA GLY A 92 -16.35 3.80 7.74
C GLY A 92 -17.00 3.34 6.46
N GLU A 93 -18.33 3.18 6.48
CA GLU A 93 -19.11 2.71 5.34
C GLU A 93 -19.02 3.68 4.14
N ILE A 94 -18.82 3.13 2.93
CA ILE A 94 -18.79 3.91 1.70
C ILE A 94 -20.09 4.71 1.54
N GLY A 95 -19.97 5.99 1.19
CA GLY A 95 -21.09 6.91 1.05
C GLY A 95 -21.54 7.55 2.36
N SER A 96 -21.11 7.06 3.53
CA SER A 96 -21.46 7.69 4.80
C SER A 96 -20.77 9.06 4.95
N PRO A 97 -21.48 10.08 5.50
CA PRO A 97 -20.90 11.39 5.70
C PRO A 97 -19.96 11.43 6.91
N VAL A 98 -18.98 12.33 6.87
CA VAL A 98 -18.16 12.73 8.01
C VAL A 98 -17.93 14.25 7.96
N LYS A 99 -18.01 14.91 9.10
CA LYS A 99 -17.80 16.36 9.22
C LYS A 99 -16.42 16.63 9.80
N LEU A 100 -15.64 17.48 9.14
CA LEU A 100 -14.33 17.90 9.63
C LEU A 100 -14.33 19.40 9.90
N SER A 101 -13.85 19.81 11.09
CA SER A 101 -13.49 21.18 11.39
C SER A 101 -11.98 21.33 11.22
N VAL A 102 -11.56 22.26 10.37
CA VAL A 102 -10.17 22.40 9.93
C VAL A 102 -9.66 23.81 10.19
N LEU A 103 -8.56 23.94 10.90
CA LEU A 103 -7.82 25.19 11.04
C LEU A 103 -6.78 25.29 9.92
N ARG A 104 -6.88 26.37 9.14
CA ARG A 104 -5.97 26.65 8.02
C ARG A 104 -5.23 27.97 8.26
N LYS A 105 -3.93 27.97 7.98
CA LYS A 105 -3.12 29.21 8.09
C LYS A 105 -3.73 30.31 7.22
N GLY A 106 -3.91 31.50 7.81
CA GLY A 106 -4.52 32.65 7.12
C GLY A 106 -6.04 32.76 7.28
N HIS A 107 -6.70 31.82 7.94
CA HIS A 107 -8.13 31.88 8.27
C HIS A 107 -8.31 32.10 9.77
N SER A 108 -9.20 33.02 10.15
CA SER A 108 -9.49 33.34 11.57
C SER A 108 -10.47 32.36 12.21
N GLN A 109 -11.20 31.59 11.41
CA GLN A 109 -12.20 30.63 11.87
C GLN A 109 -11.91 29.25 11.27
N ALA A 110 -12.38 28.20 11.95
CA ALA A 110 -12.30 26.85 11.43
C ALA A 110 -13.20 26.69 10.18
N LEU A 111 -12.64 26.12 9.14
CA LEU A 111 -13.37 25.76 7.93
C LEU A 111 -14.12 24.44 8.19
N GLN A 112 -15.35 24.37 7.68
CA GLN A 112 -16.20 23.18 7.84
C GLN A 112 -16.27 22.43 6.52
N PHE A 113 -15.96 21.12 6.56
CA PHE A 113 -16.06 20.23 5.42
C PHE A 113 -17.00 19.08 5.74
N VAL A 114 -17.88 18.75 4.82
CA VAL A 114 -18.69 17.52 4.87
C VAL A 114 -18.22 16.63 3.74
N LEU A 115 -17.54 15.54 4.09
CA LEU A 115 -17.04 14.57 3.14
C LEU A 115 -17.93 13.33 3.15
N HIS A 116 -17.98 12.64 2.03
CA HIS A 116 -18.54 11.28 1.97
C HIS A 116 -17.39 10.30 1.82
N ARG A 117 -17.40 9.23 2.63
CA ARG A 117 -16.37 8.19 2.57
C ARG A 117 -16.45 7.46 1.24
N GLU A 118 -15.30 7.22 0.64
CA GLU A 118 -15.17 6.54 -0.64
C GLU A 118 -14.13 5.42 -0.54
N GLN A 119 -14.11 4.55 -1.53
CA GLN A 119 -13.02 3.60 -1.71
C GLN A 119 -11.77 4.38 -2.13
N ILE A 120 -10.77 4.42 -1.27
CA ILE A 120 -9.50 5.10 -1.52
C ILE A 120 -8.49 4.06 -1.98
N GLN A 121 -7.98 4.22 -3.20
CA GLN A 121 -6.90 3.38 -3.72
C GLN A 121 -5.56 3.89 -3.18
N VAL A 122 -4.75 2.98 -2.66
CA VAL A 122 -3.40 3.28 -2.19
C VAL A 122 -2.41 2.76 -3.21
N GLU A 123 -1.64 3.65 -3.80
CA GLU A 123 -0.59 3.25 -4.75
C GLU A 123 0.49 2.40 -4.07
N SER A 124 0.70 1.21 -4.59
CA SER A 124 1.77 0.30 -4.16
C SER A 124 3.09 0.59 -4.86
N VAL A 125 3.05 1.23 -6.03
CA VAL A 125 4.21 1.48 -6.88
C VAL A 125 4.37 2.96 -7.17
N VAL A 126 5.60 3.46 -7.01
CA VAL A 126 5.99 4.82 -7.42
C VAL A 126 7.13 4.70 -8.42
N ILE A 127 7.06 5.45 -9.53
CA ILE A 127 8.10 5.46 -10.56
C ILE A 127 8.64 6.88 -10.75
N TYR A 128 9.95 6.95 -10.87
CA TYR A 128 10.66 8.15 -11.31
C TYR A 128 11.53 7.81 -12.52
N GLU A 129 11.64 8.73 -13.43
CA GLU A 129 12.55 8.66 -14.57
C GLU A 129 13.77 9.56 -14.29
N LEU A 130 14.96 8.96 -14.30
CA LEU A 130 16.21 9.59 -14.00
C LEU A 130 17.03 9.66 -15.29
N GLY A 131 17.43 10.84 -15.69
CA GLY A 131 18.23 11.04 -16.90
C GLY A 131 17.75 12.20 -17.77
N SER A 132 18.33 12.32 -18.95
CA SER A 132 17.96 13.31 -19.96
C SER A 132 17.41 12.61 -21.22
N GLU A 133 16.85 13.39 -22.15
CA GLU A 133 16.27 12.86 -23.40
C GLU A 133 17.19 11.86 -24.10
N GLY A 134 16.68 10.64 -24.32
CA GLY A 134 17.34 9.55 -25.04
C GLY A 134 18.19 8.60 -24.21
N LYS A 135 18.40 8.87 -22.90
CA LYS A 135 19.13 8.01 -21.97
C LYS A 135 18.52 8.11 -20.57
N SER A 136 17.57 7.25 -20.29
CA SER A 136 16.90 7.27 -18.98
C SER A 136 17.06 5.95 -18.23
N VAL A 137 17.10 6.04 -16.91
CA VAL A 137 16.98 4.91 -15.99
C VAL A 137 15.66 5.09 -15.26
N LYS A 138 14.83 4.05 -15.24
CA LYS A 138 13.62 4.07 -14.43
C LYS A 138 13.93 3.57 -13.02
N TYR A 139 13.49 4.33 -12.05
CA TYR A 139 13.48 3.93 -10.65
C TYR A 139 12.04 3.59 -10.26
N ALA A 140 11.79 2.34 -9.90
CA ALA A 140 10.50 1.83 -9.48
C ALA A 140 10.59 1.39 -8.01
N ARG A 141 9.82 2.02 -7.14
CA ARG A 141 9.69 1.62 -5.74
C ARG A 141 8.37 0.89 -5.53
N ILE A 142 8.43 -0.34 -5.05
CA ILE A 142 7.27 -1.10 -4.59
C ILE A 142 7.21 -0.96 -3.07
N LYS A 143 6.13 -0.36 -2.54
CA LYS A 143 5.96 -0.11 -1.11
C LYS A 143 5.50 -1.36 -0.36
N ASN A 144 4.61 -2.15 -0.96
CA ASN A 144 4.08 -3.42 -0.49
C ASN A 144 3.52 -4.22 -1.68
N PHE A 145 3.20 -5.50 -1.47
CA PHE A 145 2.59 -6.35 -2.50
C PHE A 145 1.10 -6.54 -2.19
N GLN A 146 0.28 -5.64 -2.69
CA GLN A 146 -1.18 -5.68 -2.63
C GLN A 146 -1.78 -6.20 -3.93
N ILE A 147 -3.08 -6.44 -3.99
CA ILE A 147 -3.78 -6.82 -5.22
C ILE A 147 -3.46 -5.80 -6.32
N GLU A 148 -3.13 -6.29 -7.52
CA GLU A 148 -2.79 -5.52 -8.73
C GLU A 148 -1.44 -4.78 -8.70
N THR A 149 -0.59 -4.96 -7.68
CA THR A 149 0.77 -4.36 -7.65
C THR A 149 1.57 -4.66 -8.93
N SER A 150 1.49 -5.88 -9.44
CA SER A 150 2.17 -6.28 -10.68
C SER A 150 1.63 -5.55 -11.91
N GLN A 151 0.31 -5.36 -11.97
CA GLN A 151 -0.32 -4.63 -13.06
C GLN A 151 -0.04 -3.12 -12.96
N GLU A 152 -0.06 -2.56 -11.75
CA GLU A 152 0.32 -1.17 -11.49
C GLU A 152 1.76 -0.92 -11.92
N LEU A 153 2.70 -1.82 -11.53
CA LEU A 153 4.10 -1.74 -11.94
C LEU A 153 4.23 -1.76 -13.46
N LYS A 154 3.59 -2.72 -14.13
CA LYS A 154 3.61 -2.85 -15.59
C LYS A 154 3.06 -1.61 -16.29
N ASN A 155 1.92 -1.10 -15.85
CA ASN A 155 1.29 0.08 -16.43
C ASN A 155 2.17 1.32 -16.28
N LYS A 156 2.77 1.53 -15.10
CA LYS A 156 3.64 2.68 -14.82
C LYS A 156 5.01 2.58 -15.48
N LEU A 157 5.56 1.37 -15.63
CA LEU A 157 6.81 1.16 -16.40
C LEU A 157 6.61 1.44 -17.89
N GLY A 158 5.44 1.08 -18.43
CA GLY A 158 5.13 1.26 -19.84
C GLY A 158 6.08 0.50 -20.76
N ASP A 159 6.41 1.08 -21.91
CA ASP A 159 7.41 0.52 -22.82
C ASP A 159 8.83 0.94 -22.38
N LEU A 160 9.69 -0.05 -22.13
CA LEU A 160 11.08 0.15 -21.70
C LEU A 160 12.07 0.33 -22.86
N LYS A 161 11.58 0.50 -24.09
CA LYS A 161 12.41 0.54 -25.32
C LYS A 161 13.54 1.57 -25.27
N ASN A 162 13.32 2.72 -24.66
CA ASN A 162 14.31 3.81 -24.55
C ASN A 162 14.92 3.93 -23.15
N THR A 163 14.79 2.89 -22.32
CA THR A 163 15.30 2.86 -20.95
C THR A 163 16.57 2.04 -20.90
N GLU A 164 17.65 2.60 -20.35
CA GLU A 164 18.97 1.95 -20.26
C GLU A 164 19.09 1.02 -19.05
N GLY A 165 18.23 1.18 -18.03
CA GLY A 165 18.25 0.36 -16.83
C GLY A 165 17.02 0.57 -15.96
N LEU A 166 16.78 -0.39 -15.08
CA LEU A 166 15.72 -0.37 -14.08
C LEU A 166 16.32 -0.55 -12.68
N ILE A 167 16.01 0.35 -11.78
CA ILE A 167 16.24 0.18 -10.34
C ILE A 167 14.91 -0.22 -9.72
N LEU A 168 14.82 -1.43 -9.19
CA LEU A 168 13.66 -1.93 -8.47
C LEU A 168 13.93 -1.82 -6.96
N ASP A 169 13.30 -0.85 -6.30
CA ASP A 169 13.51 -0.60 -4.87
C ASP A 169 12.45 -1.29 -4.01
N LEU A 170 12.90 -2.27 -3.25
CA LEU A 170 12.12 -3.04 -2.29
C LEU A 170 12.53 -2.74 -0.84
N ARG A 171 13.31 -1.69 -0.60
CA ARG A 171 13.73 -1.32 0.75
C ARG A 171 12.55 -0.89 1.60
N ASN A 172 12.51 -1.41 2.84
CA ASN A 172 11.41 -1.22 3.80
C ASN A 172 10.04 -1.72 3.29
N ASN A 173 10.03 -2.64 2.32
CA ASN A 173 8.83 -3.30 1.85
C ASN A 173 8.64 -4.59 2.67
N PRO A 174 7.63 -4.67 3.56
CA PRO A 174 7.43 -5.83 4.44
C PRO A 174 6.90 -7.08 3.71
N GLY A 175 6.63 -6.96 2.41
CA GLY A 175 6.07 -8.03 1.61
C GLY A 175 4.60 -7.81 1.26
N GLY A 176 3.80 -8.86 1.38
CA GLY A 176 2.38 -8.89 1.03
C GLY A 176 2.01 -10.17 0.28
N LEU A 177 1.20 -10.06 -0.78
CA LEU A 177 0.66 -11.21 -1.49
C LEU A 177 1.73 -11.98 -2.28
N LEU A 178 1.85 -13.28 -1.99
CA LEU A 178 2.73 -14.20 -2.73
C LEU A 178 2.47 -14.17 -4.24
N GLU A 179 1.20 -14.16 -4.62
CA GLU A 179 0.82 -14.18 -6.04
C GLU A 179 1.30 -12.92 -6.79
N GLU A 180 1.30 -11.77 -6.13
CA GLU A 180 1.80 -10.54 -6.73
C GLU A 180 3.34 -10.54 -6.84
N ALA A 181 4.06 -11.09 -5.86
CA ALA A 181 5.50 -11.32 -5.97
C ALA A 181 5.86 -12.23 -7.15
N VAL A 182 5.07 -13.32 -7.33
CA VAL A 182 5.23 -14.22 -8.48
C VAL A 182 4.99 -13.49 -9.80
N LYS A 183 3.91 -12.70 -9.91
CA LYS A 183 3.59 -11.93 -11.12
C LYS A 183 4.64 -10.84 -11.40
N VAL A 184 5.13 -10.13 -10.38
CA VAL A 184 6.21 -9.13 -10.54
C VAL A 184 7.48 -9.79 -11.03
N SER A 185 7.87 -10.93 -10.46
CA SER A 185 9.04 -11.69 -10.92
C SER A 185 8.86 -12.18 -12.36
N ASP A 186 7.66 -12.62 -12.70
CA ASP A 186 7.30 -13.13 -14.03
C ASP A 186 7.46 -12.07 -15.12
N LEU A 187 7.28 -10.77 -14.81
CA LEU A 187 7.49 -9.67 -15.78
C LEU A 187 8.91 -9.68 -16.38
N PHE A 188 9.90 -10.11 -15.61
CA PHE A 188 11.32 -9.95 -15.93
C PHE A 188 12.04 -11.27 -16.21
N LEU A 189 11.37 -12.41 -16.09
CA LEU A 189 11.97 -13.73 -16.26
C LEU A 189 11.51 -14.40 -17.53
N GLU A 190 12.45 -15.06 -18.22
CA GLU A 190 12.15 -15.92 -19.34
C GLU A 190 11.26 -17.10 -18.92
N TRP A 191 10.60 -17.70 -19.89
CA TRP A 191 9.70 -18.83 -19.67
C TRP A 191 10.35 -20.00 -18.92
N LYS A 192 9.59 -20.62 -17.99
CA LYS A 192 9.98 -21.75 -17.15
C LYS A 192 11.12 -21.48 -16.15
N LYS A 193 11.48 -20.25 -15.89
CA LYS A 193 12.38 -19.94 -14.78
C LYS A 193 11.66 -20.13 -13.46
N ARG A 194 12.33 -20.76 -12.48
CA ARG A 194 11.75 -20.97 -11.14
C ARG A 194 11.70 -19.66 -10.38
N ILE A 195 10.55 -19.34 -9.80
CA ILE A 195 10.35 -18.15 -8.99
C ILE A 195 10.44 -18.51 -7.51
N VAL A 196 9.57 -19.39 -7.03
CA VAL A 196 9.50 -19.78 -5.62
C VAL A 196 8.92 -21.19 -5.49
N SER A 197 9.35 -21.91 -4.46
CA SER A 197 8.73 -23.18 -4.05
C SER A 197 8.23 -23.04 -2.63
N THR A 198 6.97 -23.41 -2.40
CA THR A 198 6.36 -23.49 -1.08
C THR A 198 6.20 -24.96 -0.71
N LYS A 199 6.51 -25.30 0.53
CA LYS A 199 6.37 -26.66 1.05
C LYS A 199 5.65 -26.64 2.38
N SER A 200 4.55 -27.37 2.47
CA SER A 200 3.84 -27.66 3.71
C SER A 200 3.93 -29.14 4.04
N SER A 201 3.37 -29.55 5.17
CA SER A 201 3.27 -30.98 5.54
C SER A 201 2.38 -31.81 4.60
N LEU A 202 1.49 -31.15 3.84
CA LEU A 202 0.48 -31.78 2.99
C LEU A 202 0.73 -31.58 1.51
N GLU A 203 1.41 -30.48 1.11
CA GLU A 203 1.54 -30.09 -0.29
C GLU A 203 2.85 -29.33 -0.54
N SER A 204 3.38 -29.51 -1.76
CA SER A 204 4.52 -28.73 -2.26
C SER A 204 4.15 -28.13 -3.60
N THR A 205 4.21 -26.81 -3.69
CA THR A 205 3.89 -26.07 -4.92
C THR A 205 5.12 -25.30 -5.38
N THR A 206 5.41 -25.35 -6.70
CA THR A 206 6.49 -24.56 -7.30
C THR A 206 5.91 -23.64 -8.36
N HIS A 207 6.22 -22.36 -8.24
CA HIS A 207 5.83 -21.33 -9.18
C HIS A 207 6.97 -21.08 -10.16
N TYR A 208 6.63 -21.11 -11.45
CA TYR A 208 7.52 -20.83 -12.57
C TYR A 208 7.00 -19.64 -13.36
N SER A 209 7.90 -18.93 -14.03
CA SER A 209 7.52 -17.92 -15.01
C SER A 209 6.72 -18.52 -16.16
N LYS A 210 5.70 -17.79 -16.62
CA LYS A 210 4.71 -18.24 -17.61
C LYS A 210 4.69 -17.38 -18.88
N GLN A 211 5.57 -16.40 -19.00
CA GLN A 211 5.61 -15.46 -20.10
C GLN A 211 6.15 -16.12 -21.37
N LEU A 212 5.27 -16.71 -22.16
CA LEU A 212 5.60 -17.28 -23.49
C LEU A 212 5.89 -16.21 -24.55
N PHE A 213 5.30 -15.01 -24.39
CA PHE A 213 5.43 -13.86 -25.28
C PHE A 213 5.72 -12.59 -24.47
N ALA A 214 6.80 -12.66 -23.66
CA ALA A 214 7.23 -11.51 -22.88
C ALA A 214 7.70 -10.38 -23.80
N ASN A 215 7.47 -9.14 -23.38
CA ASN A 215 8.08 -8.01 -24.04
C ASN A 215 9.60 -8.11 -23.88
N GLU A 216 10.34 -8.19 -24.99
CA GLU A 216 11.78 -8.38 -25.02
C GLU A 216 12.51 -7.31 -24.19
N ASN A 217 12.00 -6.07 -24.18
CA ASN A 217 12.57 -4.98 -23.40
C ASN A 217 12.55 -5.25 -21.88
N TYR A 218 11.53 -5.95 -21.38
CA TYR A 218 11.46 -6.36 -19.98
C TYR A 218 12.45 -7.49 -19.64
N LEU A 219 12.75 -8.36 -20.62
CA LEU A 219 13.66 -9.48 -20.42
C LEU A 219 15.13 -9.07 -20.51
N THR A 220 15.44 -8.01 -21.25
CA THR A 220 16.83 -7.63 -21.59
C THR A 220 17.34 -6.41 -20.83
N ILE A 221 16.46 -5.54 -20.33
CA ILE A 221 16.87 -4.35 -19.57
C ILE A 221 17.73 -4.72 -18.37
N PRO A 222 18.88 -4.05 -18.13
CA PRO A 222 19.66 -4.23 -16.90
C PRO A 222 18.83 -3.86 -15.67
N ILE A 223 18.82 -4.75 -14.64
CA ILE A 223 18.05 -4.53 -13.40
C ILE A 223 18.97 -4.57 -12.20
N ILE A 224 18.82 -3.58 -11.32
CA ILE A 224 19.34 -3.56 -9.96
C ILE A 224 18.17 -3.62 -9.00
N VAL A 225 18.20 -4.55 -8.06
CA VAL A 225 17.21 -4.65 -6.98
C VAL A 225 17.82 -4.12 -5.70
N LEU A 226 17.16 -3.16 -5.07
CA LEU A 226 17.56 -2.63 -3.76
C LEU A 226 16.74 -3.26 -2.65
N ILE A 227 17.43 -3.86 -1.70
CA ILE A 227 16.84 -4.44 -0.49
C ILE A 227 17.53 -3.91 0.76
N ASN A 228 16.90 -4.04 1.91
CA ASN A 228 17.48 -3.80 3.22
C ASN A 228 16.83 -4.71 4.29
N HIS A 229 17.19 -4.54 5.56
CA HIS A 229 16.62 -5.31 6.67
C HIS A 229 15.10 -5.17 6.85
N GLY A 230 14.48 -4.16 6.26
CA GLY A 230 13.02 -3.99 6.22
C GLY A 230 12.34 -4.68 5.03
N SER A 231 13.12 -5.33 4.14
CA SER A 231 12.58 -6.13 3.03
C SER A 231 12.29 -7.54 3.51
N ALA A 232 11.04 -8.00 3.41
CA ALA A 232 10.64 -9.30 3.93
C ALA A 232 9.64 -10.03 3.02
N SER A 233 9.49 -11.35 3.22
CA SER A 233 8.44 -12.17 2.59
C SER A 233 8.40 -12.03 1.06
N ALA A 234 7.35 -11.45 0.47
CA ALA A 234 7.18 -11.25 -0.98
C ALA A 234 8.36 -10.49 -1.61
N SER A 235 8.96 -9.53 -0.90
CA SER A 235 10.15 -8.80 -1.35
C SER A 235 11.37 -9.72 -1.50
N GLU A 236 11.55 -10.65 -0.56
CA GLU A 236 12.63 -11.63 -0.61
C GLU A 236 12.43 -12.60 -1.77
N ILE A 237 11.18 -12.97 -2.08
CA ILE A 237 10.85 -13.83 -3.22
C ILE A 237 11.27 -13.16 -4.53
N VAL A 238 10.90 -11.90 -4.74
CA VAL A 238 11.27 -11.16 -5.96
C VAL A 238 12.78 -11.01 -6.08
N ALA A 239 13.46 -10.58 -5.01
CA ALA A 239 14.90 -10.40 -5.00
C ALA A 239 15.63 -11.73 -5.29
N ALA A 240 15.25 -12.80 -4.59
CA ALA A 240 15.86 -14.12 -4.78
C ALA A 240 15.57 -14.71 -6.17
N ALA A 241 14.33 -14.56 -6.68
CA ALA A 241 13.97 -15.08 -8.00
C ALA A 241 14.78 -14.40 -9.10
N LEU A 242 14.93 -13.09 -9.05
CA LEU A 242 15.71 -12.35 -10.04
C LEU A 242 17.22 -12.61 -9.92
N GLN A 243 17.75 -12.71 -8.69
CA GLN A 243 19.16 -12.98 -8.44
C GLN A 243 19.54 -14.42 -8.86
N GLN A 244 18.78 -15.44 -8.43
CA GLN A 244 19.09 -16.85 -8.70
C GLN A 244 18.96 -17.23 -10.18
N ASN A 245 18.15 -16.47 -10.94
CA ASN A 245 18.06 -16.64 -12.38
C ASN A 245 19.04 -15.72 -13.15
N GLU A 246 20.00 -15.09 -12.45
CA GLU A 246 21.02 -14.21 -13.03
C GLU A 246 20.40 -13.02 -13.82
N ARG A 247 19.20 -12.62 -13.40
CA ARG A 247 18.42 -11.58 -14.10
C ARG A 247 18.69 -10.18 -13.55
N ALA A 248 19.07 -10.06 -12.28
CA ALA A 248 19.34 -8.81 -11.61
C ALA A 248 20.52 -8.91 -10.65
N ILE A 249 21.13 -7.76 -10.38
CA ILE A 249 22.06 -7.57 -9.24
C ILE A 249 21.21 -7.14 -8.04
N VAL A 250 21.43 -7.77 -6.88
CA VAL A 250 20.74 -7.45 -5.61
C VAL A 250 21.75 -6.89 -4.62
#